data_b7f890c529e82cd0bba20f2e92607fd4
#
_entry.id   b7f890c529e82cd0bba20f2e92607fd4
#
_cell.length_a   1.000
_cell.length_b   1.000
_cell.length_c   1.000
_cell.angle_alpha   90.00
_cell.angle_beta   90.00
_cell.angle_gamma   90.00
#
_symmetry.space_group_name_H-M   'P 1'
#
loop_
_entity.id
_entity.type
_entity.pdbx_description
1 polymer ?
#
loop_
_entity_poly.entity_id
_entity_poly.type
_entity_poly.pdbx_seq_one_letter_code
_entity_poly.pdbx_strand_id
1 'polypeptide(L)'
;MADKEGKNNTEKLSKALLSIASMFETGRIKSMRDITSLHPTALVKALGINYGGFMSKCSSPEKFVVSDIIKLSNLLNIDSESIMKIVLKEAQENFDKKNIIVSDKKSSEK
;
A
#
# COMPACT_ATOMS: atom_id res chain seq x y z
N MET A 1 -25.56 -16.62 16.88
CA MET A 1 -25.52 -15.15 16.97
C MET A 1 -24.15 -14.61 16.74
N ALA A 2 -23.17 -15.09 17.50
CA ALA A 2 -21.79 -14.68 17.30
C ALA A 2 -21.30 -15.03 15.88
N ASP A 3 -21.71 -16.19 15.37
CA ASP A 3 -21.36 -16.63 14.03
C ASP A 3 -21.87 -15.66 12.97
N LYS A 4 -23.06 -15.14 13.19
CA LYS A 4 -23.68 -14.22 12.26
C LYS A 4 -22.91 -12.91 12.18
N GLU A 5 -22.48 -12.42 13.34
CA GLU A 5 -21.67 -11.18 13.38
C GLU A 5 -20.32 -11.39 12.75
N GLY A 6 -19.68 -12.52 13.03
CA GLY A 6 -18.42 -12.85 12.43
C GLY A 6 -18.53 -12.97 10.92
N LYS A 7 -19.59 -13.56 10.45
CA LYS A 7 -19.85 -13.71 9.03
C LYS A 7 -20.02 -12.35 8.35
N ASN A 8 -20.79 -11.45 8.99
CA ASN A 8 -21.00 -10.11 8.45
C ASN A 8 -19.68 -9.33 8.36
N ASN A 9 -18.86 -9.45 9.40
CA ASN A 9 -17.56 -8.78 9.42
C ASN A 9 -16.67 -9.33 8.33
N THR A 10 -16.71 -10.64 8.12
CA THR A 10 -15.93 -11.30 7.07
C THR A 10 -16.38 -10.84 5.69
N GLU A 11 -17.69 -10.72 5.49
CA GLU A 11 -18.23 -10.25 4.22
C GLU A 11 -17.84 -8.82 3.94
N LYS A 12 -17.94 -7.96 4.94
CA LYS A 12 -17.52 -6.56 4.79
C LYS A 12 -16.05 -6.46 4.46
N LEU A 13 -15.24 -7.25 5.15
CA LEU A 13 -13.81 -7.28 4.91
C LEU A 13 -13.51 -7.76 3.50
N SER A 14 -14.17 -8.83 3.07
CA SER A 14 -13.99 -9.36 1.73
C SER A 14 -14.35 -8.35 0.66
N LYS A 15 -15.46 -7.63 0.84
CA LYS A 15 -15.88 -6.61 -0.10
C LYS A 15 -14.88 -5.47 -0.17
N ALA A 16 -14.36 -5.04 0.99
CA ALA A 16 -13.37 -3.99 1.04
C ALA A 16 -12.11 -4.40 0.29
N LEU A 17 -11.65 -5.62 0.52
CA LEU A 17 -10.45 -6.13 -0.15
C LEU A 17 -10.65 -6.26 -1.65
N LEU A 18 -11.80 -6.73 -2.07
CA LEU A 18 -12.12 -6.84 -3.48
C LEU A 18 -12.17 -5.47 -4.15
N SER A 19 -12.69 -4.48 -3.44
CA SER A 19 -12.75 -3.12 -3.95
C SER A 19 -11.35 -2.58 -4.21
N ILE A 20 -10.44 -2.77 -3.25
CA ILE A 20 -9.07 -2.32 -3.39
C ILE A 20 -8.37 -3.07 -4.52
N ALA A 21 -8.54 -4.39 -4.57
CA ALA A 21 -7.95 -5.22 -5.62
C ALA A 21 -8.41 -4.76 -7.01
N SER A 22 -9.70 -4.50 -7.14
CA SER A 22 -10.26 -4.01 -8.39
C SER A 22 -9.63 -2.69 -8.81
N MET A 23 -9.38 -1.80 -7.86
CA MET A 23 -8.78 -0.52 -8.17
C MET A 23 -7.32 -0.64 -8.57
N PHE A 24 -6.60 -1.64 -8.04
CA PHE A 24 -5.26 -1.94 -8.52
C PHE A 24 -5.31 -2.44 -9.97
N GLU A 25 -6.22 -3.37 -10.24
CA GLU A 25 -6.34 -3.96 -11.58
C GLU A 25 -6.75 -2.94 -12.63
N THR A 26 -7.60 -2.00 -12.27
CA THR A 26 -8.07 -0.98 -13.22
C THR A 26 -7.14 0.23 -13.28
N GLY A 27 -6.04 0.21 -12.56
CA GLY A 27 -5.06 1.28 -12.57
C GLY A 27 -5.48 2.53 -11.83
N ARG A 28 -6.47 2.43 -10.98
CA ARG A 28 -6.95 3.58 -10.19
C ARG A 28 -6.09 3.85 -8.96
N ILE A 29 -5.37 2.84 -8.49
CA ILE A 29 -4.42 3.03 -7.40
C ILE A 29 -3.12 3.52 -8.02
N LYS A 30 -2.81 4.77 -7.81
CA LYS A 30 -1.60 5.39 -8.35
C LYS A 30 -0.57 5.66 -7.26
N SER A 31 -0.99 5.63 -6.01
CA SER A 31 -0.10 5.81 -4.88
C SER A 31 -0.55 4.90 -3.74
N MET A 32 0.36 4.60 -2.84
CA MET A 32 0.00 3.79 -1.67
C MET A 32 -0.97 4.54 -0.77
N ARG A 33 -0.95 5.86 -0.82
CA ARG A 33 -1.90 6.69 -0.08
C ARG A 33 -3.34 6.51 -0.57
N ASP A 34 -3.53 6.16 -1.82
CA ASP A 34 -4.87 5.93 -2.36
C ASP A 34 -5.56 4.81 -1.60
N ILE A 35 -4.78 3.83 -1.14
CA ILE A 35 -5.32 2.72 -0.34
C ILE A 35 -5.90 3.23 0.97
N THR A 36 -5.24 4.21 1.58
CA THR A 36 -5.66 4.73 2.88
C THR A 36 -6.96 5.52 2.82
N SER A 37 -7.34 5.98 1.64
CA SER A 37 -8.60 6.68 1.47
C SER A 37 -9.76 5.75 1.18
N LEU A 38 -9.47 4.46 1.00
CA LEU A 38 -10.50 3.46 0.70
C LEU A 38 -10.95 2.69 1.94
N HIS A 39 -10.13 1.74 2.35
CA HIS A 39 -10.51 0.86 3.47
C HIS A 39 -9.31 0.57 4.37
N PRO A 40 -8.70 1.60 4.97
CA PRO A 40 -7.48 1.37 5.75
C PRO A 40 -7.69 0.48 6.97
N THR A 41 -8.82 0.63 7.65
CA THR A 41 -9.11 -0.18 8.84
C THR A 41 -9.23 -1.66 8.48
N ALA A 42 -9.89 -1.95 7.37
CA ALA A 42 -10.05 -3.33 6.92
C ALA A 42 -8.70 -3.94 6.59
N LEU A 43 -7.84 -3.18 5.94
CA LEU A 43 -6.51 -3.65 5.57
C LEU A 43 -5.64 -3.95 6.78
N VAL A 44 -5.58 -3.03 7.74
CA VAL A 44 -4.71 -3.23 8.91
C VAL A 44 -5.21 -4.40 9.76
N LYS A 45 -6.53 -4.59 9.84
CA LYS A 45 -7.09 -5.75 10.54
C LYS A 45 -6.68 -7.05 9.86
N ALA A 46 -6.83 -7.10 8.55
CA ALA A 46 -6.51 -8.29 7.78
C ALA A 46 -5.01 -8.61 7.80
N LEU A 47 -4.18 -7.58 7.77
CA LEU A 47 -2.73 -7.75 7.81
C LEU A 47 -2.21 -8.02 9.22
N GLY A 48 -3.03 -7.73 10.24
CA GLY A 48 -2.61 -7.92 11.62
C GLY A 48 -1.51 -6.96 12.03
N ILE A 49 -1.52 -5.75 11.49
CA ILE A 49 -0.49 -4.77 11.78
C ILE A 49 -1.08 -3.53 12.44
N ASN A 50 -0.20 -2.65 12.88
CA ASN A 50 -0.57 -1.41 13.55
C ASN A 50 -1.04 -0.39 12.52
N TYR A 51 -2.17 0.27 12.82
CA TYR A 51 -2.74 1.29 11.94
C TYR A 51 -1.76 2.42 11.65
N GLY A 52 -1.16 2.97 12.72
CA GLY A 52 -0.20 4.07 12.56
C GLY A 52 1.01 3.68 11.75
N GLY A 53 1.51 2.46 11.97
CA GLY A 53 2.64 1.95 11.20
C GLY A 53 2.31 1.79 9.72
N PHE A 54 1.12 1.29 9.44
CA PHE A 54 0.67 1.13 8.06
C PHE A 54 0.53 2.49 7.37
N MET A 55 -0.11 3.45 8.05
CA MET A 55 -0.29 4.79 7.51
C MET A 55 1.05 5.46 7.24
N SER A 56 2.02 5.26 8.15
CA SER A 56 3.36 5.80 7.98
C SER A 56 4.03 5.23 6.74
N LYS A 57 3.90 3.92 6.52
CA LYS A 57 4.47 3.26 5.35
C LYS A 57 3.80 3.73 4.06
N CYS A 58 2.50 3.95 4.10
CA CYS A 58 1.79 4.45 2.91
C CYS A 58 2.23 5.87 2.56
N SER A 59 2.58 6.67 3.57
CA SER A 59 3.11 8.02 3.33
C SER A 59 4.57 7.99 2.87
N SER A 60 5.31 6.99 3.32
CA SER A 60 6.71 6.81 2.95
C SER A 60 6.93 5.38 2.47
N PRO A 61 6.53 5.09 1.23
CA PRO A 61 6.54 3.71 0.74
C PRO A 61 7.91 3.02 0.76
N GLU A 62 8.98 3.78 0.84
CA GLU A 62 10.32 3.20 0.98
C GLU A 62 10.46 2.41 2.29
N LYS A 63 9.54 2.60 3.22
CA LYS A 63 9.55 1.87 4.49
C LYS A 63 8.90 0.50 4.39
N PHE A 64 8.20 0.22 3.30
CA PHE A 64 7.64 -1.11 3.08
C PHE A 64 8.77 -2.11 2.90
N VAL A 65 8.64 -3.25 3.57
CA VAL A 65 9.59 -4.35 3.38
C VAL A 65 8.94 -5.39 2.47
N VAL A 66 9.76 -6.26 1.92
CA VAL A 66 9.29 -7.27 0.96
C VAL A 66 8.14 -8.11 1.54
N SER A 67 8.25 -8.50 2.81
CA SER A 67 7.20 -9.29 3.42
C SER A 67 5.87 -8.55 3.52
N ASP A 68 5.91 -7.23 3.70
CA ASP A 68 4.68 -6.42 3.70
C ASP A 68 3.99 -6.50 2.34
N ILE A 69 4.79 -6.39 1.30
CA ILE A 69 4.28 -6.40 -0.07
C ILE A 69 3.68 -7.76 -0.42
N ILE A 70 4.36 -8.82 -0.01
CA ILE A 70 3.88 -10.19 -0.25
C ILE A 70 2.57 -10.43 0.51
N LYS A 71 2.52 -10.02 1.78
CA LYS A 71 1.30 -10.16 2.58
C LYS A 71 0.14 -9.40 1.94
N LEU A 72 0.40 -8.18 1.52
CA LEU A 72 -0.63 -7.35 0.93
C LEU A 72 -1.13 -7.94 -0.39
N SER A 73 -0.21 -8.39 -1.24
CA SER A 73 -0.59 -8.99 -2.51
C SER A 73 -1.38 -10.29 -2.33
N ASN A 74 -0.98 -11.11 -1.37
CA ASN A 74 -1.71 -12.34 -1.06
C ASN A 74 -3.10 -12.04 -0.52
N LEU A 75 -3.18 -11.04 0.35
CA LEU A 75 -4.45 -10.63 0.93
C LEU A 75 -5.42 -10.12 -0.13
N LEU A 76 -4.92 -9.32 -1.05
CA LEU A 76 -5.73 -8.74 -2.11
C LEU A 76 -5.87 -9.69 -3.31
N ASN A 77 -5.15 -10.79 -3.30
CA ASN A 77 -5.14 -11.76 -4.39
C ASN A 77 -4.79 -11.09 -5.73
N ILE A 78 -3.76 -10.27 -5.70
CA ILE A 78 -3.25 -9.60 -6.88
C ILE A 78 -1.76 -9.90 -7.00
N ASP A 79 -1.20 -9.57 -8.16
CA ASP A 79 0.22 -9.76 -8.42
C ASP A 79 1.03 -8.79 -7.56
N SER A 80 2.04 -9.30 -6.88
CA SER A 80 2.91 -8.46 -6.05
C SER A 80 3.62 -7.38 -6.87
N GLU A 81 3.84 -7.63 -8.16
CA GLU A 81 4.44 -6.64 -9.04
C GLU A 81 3.59 -5.38 -9.16
N SER A 82 2.27 -5.53 -9.10
CA SER A 82 1.37 -4.39 -9.17
C SER A 82 1.59 -3.43 -8.01
N ILE A 83 1.82 -3.99 -6.83
CA ILE A 83 2.09 -3.19 -5.63
C ILE A 83 3.52 -2.66 -5.70
N MET A 84 4.46 -3.51 -6.06
CA MET A 84 5.87 -3.15 -6.11
C MET A 84 6.13 -1.99 -7.06
N LYS A 85 5.46 -1.95 -8.19
CA LYS A 85 5.60 -0.84 -9.13
C LYS A 85 5.28 0.50 -8.48
N ILE A 86 4.20 0.54 -7.73
CA ILE A 86 3.76 1.76 -7.07
C ILE A 86 4.73 2.12 -5.95
N VAL A 87 5.11 1.14 -5.15
CA VAL A 87 6.05 1.36 -4.04
C VAL A 87 7.39 1.87 -4.56
N LEU A 88 7.91 1.24 -5.60
CA LEU A 88 9.20 1.64 -6.19
C LEU A 88 9.12 3.04 -6.78
N LYS A 89 8.05 3.33 -7.50
CA LYS A 89 7.86 4.65 -8.09
C LYS A 89 7.85 5.73 -7.02
N GLU A 90 7.07 5.53 -5.98
CA GLU A 90 6.95 6.51 -4.92
C GLU A 90 8.20 6.61 -4.07
N ALA A 91 8.84 5.48 -3.80
CA ALA A 91 10.09 5.46 -3.07
C ALA A 91 11.15 6.24 -3.84
N GLN A 92 11.20 6.05 -5.15
CA GLN A 92 12.13 6.77 -6.01
C GLN A 92 11.84 8.27 -5.98
N GLU A 93 10.57 8.65 -6.07
CA GLU A 93 10.19 10.06 -5.99
C GLU A 93 10.59 10.68 -4.66
N ASN A 94 10.36 9.96 -3.57
CA ASN A 94 10.72 10.46 -2.24
C ASN A 94 12.24 10.57 -2.11
N PHE A 95 12.96 9.61 -2.64
CA PHE A 95 14.41 9.62 -2.62
C PHE A 95 14.94 10.82 -3.41
N ASP A 96 14.39 11.06 -4.58
CA ASP A 96 14.77 12.18 -5.44
C ASP A 96 14.51 13.52 -4.74
N LYS A 97 13.40 13.64 -4.06
CA LYS A 97 13.08 14.86 -3.30
C LYS A 97 14.08 15.11 -2.18
N LYS A 98 14.43 14.04 -1.45
CA LYS A 98 15.39 14.14 -0.35
C LYS A 98 16.77 14.46 -0.83
N ASN A 99 17.11 14.02 -2.03
CA ASN A 99 18.44 14.16 -2.58
C ASN A 99 18.51 15.22 -3.69
N ILE A 100 17.57 16.12 -3.72
CA ILE A 100 17.52 17.14 -4.75
C ILE A 100 18.80 17.97 -4.79
N ILE A 101 19.34 18.33 -3.62
CA ILE A 101 20.58 19.08 -3.51
C ILE A 101 21.74 18.25 -4.02
N VAL A 102 21.78 16.98 -3.68
CA VAL A 102 22.83 16.06 -4.14
C VAL A 102 22.74 15.88 -5.64
N SER A 103 21.52 15.75 -6.17
CA SER A 103 21.31 15.63 -7.60
C SER A 103 21.79 16.86 -8.35
N ASP A 104 21.52 18.03 -7.80
CA ASP A 104 21.98 19.29 -8.39
C ASP A 104 23.50 19.36 -8.43
N LYS A 105 24.14 18.93 -7.35
CA LYS A 105 25.60 18.89 -7.29
C LYS A 105 26.17 17.95 -8.34
N LYS A 106 25.56 16.80 -8.49
CA LYS A 106 26.01 15.84 -9.50
C LYS A 106 25.85 16.39 -10.90
N SER A 107 24.74 17.08 -11.13
CA SER A 107 24.50 17.72 -12.42
C SER A 107 25.53 18.81 -12.69
N SER A 108 25.89 19.53 -11.64
CA SER A 108 26.89 20.60 -11.75
C SER A 108 28.26 20.06 -12.10
N GLU A 109 28.59 18.89 -11.58
CA GLU A 109 29.89 18.29 -11.80
C GLU A 109 30.08 17.81 -13.23
N LYS A 110 29.01 17.57 -13.91
CA LYS A 110 29.08 17.13 -15.30
C LYS A 110 29.16 18.32 -16.22
#